data_75a4eeac816eaeb4c3b3ce70e9d1a04b
#
_entry.id   75a4eeac816eaeb4c3b3ce70e9d1a04b
#
_cell.length_a   1.000
_cell.length_b   1.000
_cell.length_c   1.000
_cell.angle_alpha   90.00
_cell.angle_beta   90.00
_cell.angle_gamma   90.00
#
_symmetry.space_group_name_H-M   'P 1'
#
loop_
_entity.id
_entity.type
_entity.pdbx_description
1 polymer ?
#
loop_
_entity_poly.entity_id
_entity_poly.type
_entity_poly.pdbx_seq_one_letter_code
_entity_poly.pdbx_strand_id
1 'polypeptide(L)'
;MVQKESRYAATVNGLINEFVGSFVLFFAALGLTKNFFGAEVLQFMKQKAIEAGQTVDFSDLAIKAQVAPHTASGLSVAHLALGFLVMALVTSLGGPTGPALNPARDLGPRLLHAFLPKSVLGEHKGDSKWWYSWVPVVAPIVAAIAAVAVFKFLYL
;
A
#
# COMPACT_ATOMS: atom_id res chain seq x y z
N MET A 1 10.26 8.29 33.97
CA MET A 1 10.87 6.96 33.70
C MET A 1 10.14 6.36 32.49
N VAL A 2 10.77 6.31 31.33
CA VAL A 2 10.21 5.57 30.20
C VAL A 2 10.41 4.09 30.51
N GLN A 3 9.32 3.38 30.76
CA GLN A 3 9.36 1.93 30.98
C GLN A 3 9.96 1.29 29.73
N LYS A 4 11.05 0.55 29.88
CA LYS A 4 11.69 -0.19 28.79
C LYS A 4 10.74 -1.31 28.39
N GLU A 5 10.02 -1.10 27.29
CA GLU A 5 9.08 -2.08 26.77
C GLU A 5 9.78 -3.43 26.57
N SER A 6 9.18 -4.52 27.01
CA SER A 6 9.77 -5.85 26.80
C SER A 6 9.81 -6.16 25.31
N ARG A 7 10.79 -6.95 24.85
CA ARG A 7 10.88 -7.37 23.45
C ARG A 7 9.58 -8.06 22.97
N TYR A 8 8.93 -8.78 23.88
CA TYR A 8 7.65 -9.43 23.60
C TYR A 8 6.55 -8.39 23.32
N ALA A 9 6.37 -7.40 24.19
CA ALA A 9 5.38 -6.35 24.02
C ALA A 9 5.65 -5.55 22.73
N ALA A 10 6.90 -5.18 22.46
CA ALA A 10 7.30 -4.51 21.22
C ALA A 10 6.97 -5.34 19.97
N THR A 11 7.17 -6.67 20.03
CA THR A 11 6.85 -7.56 18.93
C THR A 11 5.35 -7.65 18.69
N VAL A 12 4.54 -7.83 19.74
CA VAL A 12 3.07 -7.93 19.60
C VAL A 12 2.48 -6.62 19.12
N ASN A 13 2.86 -5.51 19.73
CA ASN A 13 2.40 -4.18 19.28
C ASN A 13 2.83 -3.90 17.84
N GLY A 14 4.04 -4.27 17.48
CA GLY A 14 4.55 -4.15 16.13
C GLY A 14 3.78 -4.99 15.11
N LEU A 15 3.50 -6.27 15.41
CA LEU A 15 2.71 -7.14 14.55
C LEU A 15 1.32 -6.57 14.28
N ILE A 16 0.61 -6.14 15.32
CA ILE A 16 -0.71 -5.54 15.18
C ILE A 16 -0.64 -4.28 14.33
N ASN A 17 0.31 -3.40 14.65
CA ASN A 17 0.47 -2.12 14.00
C ASN A 17 0.82 -2.26 12.51
N GLU A 18 1.79 -3.12 12.19
CA GLU A 18 2.18 -3.42 10.81
C GLU A 18 1.08 -4.14 10.04
N PHE A 19 0.36 -5.08 10.68
CA PHE A 19 -0.75 -5.78 10.04
C PHE A 19 -1.90 -4.83 9.71
N VAL A 20 -2.39 -4.06 10.69
CA VAL A 20 -3.53 -3.15 10.47
C VAL A 20 -3.17 -2.08 9.45
N GLY A 21 -2.01 -1.46 9.58
CA GLY A 21 -1.57 -0.43 8.63
C GLY A 21 -1.41 -0.97 7.20
N SER A 22 -0.79 -2.14 7.05
CA SER A 22 -0.63 -2.78 5.74
C SER A 22 -1.96 -3.26 5.17
N PHE A 23 -2.86 -3.81 5.99
CA PHE A 23 -4.19 -4.21 5.54
C PHE A 23 -4.96 -3.02 4.95
N VAL A 24 -5.03 -1.91 5.68
CA VAL A 24 -5.70 -0.69 5.22
C VAL A 24 -5.04 -0.15 3.95
N LEU A 25 -3.70 -0.15 3.91
CA LEU A 25 -2.95 0.29 2.74
C LEU A 25 -3.29 -0.53 1.49
N PHE A 26 -3.19 -1.86 1.56
CA PHE A 26 -3.44 -2.74 0.41
C PHE A 26 -4.91 -2.76 0.01
N PHE A 27 -5.83 -2.77 0.98
CA PHE A 27 -7.27 -2.74 0.71
C PHE A 27 -7.67 -1.45 -0.01
N ALA A 28 -7.23 -0.30 0.48
CA ALA A 28 -7.52 0.98 -0.14
C ALA A 28 -6.78 1.16 -1.48
N ALA A 29 -5.54 0.64 -1.60
CA ALA A 29 -4.81 0.65 -2.87
C ALA A 29 -5.58 -0.12 -3.96
N LEU A 30 -6.13 -1.29 -3.64
CA LEU A 30 -6.98 -2.04 -4.56
C LEU A 30 -8.21 -1.24 -4.98
N GLY A 31 -8.88 -0.57 -4.05
CA GLY A 31 -10.01 0.31 -4.36
C GLY A 31 -9.63 1.51 -5.22
N LEU A 32 -8.54 2.18 -4.87
CA LEU A 32 -8.08 3.38 -5.58
C LEU A 32 -7.49 3.08 -6.96
N THR A 33 -6.80 1.95 -7.12
CA THR A 33 -6.10 1.61 -8.37
C THR A 33 -6.91 0.69 -9.28
N LYS A 34 -7.95 0.04 -8.77
CA LYS A 34 -8.84 -0.80 -9.56
C LYS A 34 -9.73 0.07 -10.45
N ASN A 35 -9.11 0.76 -11.33
CA ASN A 35 -9.59 1.35 -12.58
C ASN A 35 -11.05 1.86 -12.57
N PHE A 36 -11.49 2.45 -11.44
CA PHE A 36 -12.85 2.95 -11.30
C PHE A 36 -13.20 3.91 -12.44
N PHE A 37 -12.32 4.86 -12.71
CA PHE A 37 -12.59 5.86 -13.74
C PHE A 37 -12.59 5.28 -15.15
N GLY A 38 -11.66 4.37 -15.46
CA GLY A 38 -11.63 3.73 -16.79
C GLY A 38 -12.77 2.74 -17.00
N ALA A 39 -13.13 1.97 -15.97
CA ALA A 39 -14.25 1.04 -16.03
C ALA A 39 -15.59 1.78 -16.14
N GLU A 40 -15.79 2.85 -15.41
CA GLU A 40 -16.99 3.69 -15.45
C GLU A 40 -17.14 4.36 -16.82
N VAL A 41 -16.08 4.93 -17.39
CA VAL A 41 -16.10 5.53 -18.72
C VAL A 41 -16.45 4.47 -19.77
N LEU A 42 -15.85 3.29 -19.69
CA LEU A 42 -16.16 2.19 -20.61
C LEU A 42 -17.61 1.70 -20.47
N GLN A 43 -18.13 1.58 -19.25
CA GLN A 43 -19.53 1.22 -19.02
C GLN A 43 -20.49 2.29 -19.55
N PHE A 44 -20.20 3.56 -19.29
CA PHE A 44 -20.99 4.67 -19.81
C PHE A 44 -21.01 4.67 -21.34
N MET A 45 -19.86 4.46 -22.00
CA MET A 45 -19.79 4.37 -23.45
C MET A 45 -20.56 3.16 -24.00
N LYS A 46 -20.50 2.01 -23.33
CA LYS A 46 -21.29 0.82 -23.68
C LYS A 46 -22.78 1.07 -23.59
N GLN A 47 -23.22 1.69 -22.51
CA GLN A 47 -24.63 2.01 -22.32
C GLN A 47 -25.15 2.99 -23.36
N LYS A 48 -24.39 4.04 -23.67
CA LYS A 48 -24.71 5.00 -24.74
C LYS A 48 -24.79 4.35 -26.12
N ALA A 49 -23.90 3.42 -26.43
CA ALA A 49 -23.93 2.68 -27.69
C ALA A 49 -25.19 1.80 -27.79
N ILE A 50 -25.56 1.12 -26.71
CA ILE A 50 -26.79 0.30 -26.65
C ILE A 50 -28.03 1.19 -26.81
N GLU A 51 -28.11 2.32 -26.15
CA GLU A 51 -29.21 3.28 -26.28
C GLU A 51 -29.33 3.84 -27.70
N ALA A 52 -28.21 3.99 -28.41
CA ALA A 52 -28.16 4.45 -29.78
C ALA A 52 -28.42 3.31 -30.82
N GLY A 53 -28.65 2.08 -30.38
CA GLY A 53 -28.82 0.92 -31.25
C GLY A 53 -27.57 0.54 -32.06
N GLN A 54 -26.39 0.94 -31.60
CA GLN A 54 -25.12 0.67 -32.26
C GLN A 54 -24.43 -0.56 -31.67
N THR A 55 -24.00 -1.46 -32.54
CA THR A 55 -23.08 -2.53 -32.19
C THR A 55 -21.64 -2.02 -32.25
N VAL A 56 -21.05 -1.64 -31.13
CA VAL A 56 -19.66 -1.14 -31.08
C VAL A 56 -18.77 -2.23 -30.54
N ASP A 57 -17.73 -2.57 -31.29
CA ASP A 57 -16.68 -3.46 -30.79
C ASP A 57 -15.72 -2.70 -29.88
N PHE A 58 -15.89 -2.87 -28.59
CA PHE A 58 -15.04 -2.25 -27.57
C PHE A 58 -13.64 -2.87 -27.46
N SER A 59 -13.31 -3.85 -28.29
CA SER A 59 -11.93 -4.32 -28.46
C SER A 59 -11.12 -3.45 -29.43
N ASP A 60 -11.79 -2.57 -30.19
CA ASP A 60 -11.18 -1.68 -31.16
C ASP A 60 -10.13 -0.76 -30.50
N LEU A 61 -9.01 -0.61 -31.20
CA LEU A 61 -7.89 0.22 -30.80
C LEU A 61 -8.29 1.71 -30.67
N ALA A 62 -9.18 2.19 -31.53
CA ALA A 62 -9.66 3.57 -31.49
C ALA A 62 -10.44 3.88 -30.20
N ILE A 63 -11.30 2.95 -29.77
CA ILE A 63 -12.05 3.10 -28.50
C ILE A 63 -11.11 3.02 -27.31
N LYS A 64 -10.15 2.10 -27.32
CA LYS A 64 -9.11 2.03 -26.27
C LYS A 64 -8.31 3.32 -26.19
N ALA A 65 -7.97 3.93 -27.31
CA ALA A 65 -7.25 5.20 -27.36
C ALA A 65 -8.07 6.36 -26.78
N GLN A 66 -9.39 6.36 -26.92
CA GLN A 66 -10.27 7.37 -26.31
C GLN A 66 -10.39 7.22 -24.79
N VAL A 67 -10.39 5.99 -24.29
CA VAL A 67 -10.50 5.69 -22.85
C VAL A 67 -9.17 5.86 -22.13
N ALA A 68 -8.03 5.65 -22.81
CA ALA A 68 -6.71 5.68 -22.20
C ALA A 68 -6.38 6.98 -21.43
N PRO A 69 -6.69 8.20 -21.92
CA PRO A 69 -6.44 9.44 -21.18
C PRO A 69 -7.22 9.52 -19.85
N HIS A 70 -8.47 9.07 -19.86
CA HIS A 70 -9.31 9.04 -18.65
C HIS A 70 -8.78 8.04 -17.64
N THR A 71 -8.34 6.87 -18.10
CA THR A 71 -7.68 5.86 -17.27
C THR A 71 -6.38 6.39 -16.66
N ALA A 72 -5.54 7.03 -17.47
CA ALA A 72 -4.28 7.61 -17.02
C ALA A 72 -4.50 8.73 -15.99
N SER A 73 -5.47 9.61 -16.22
CA SER A 73 -5.83 10.67 -15.26
C SER A 73 -6.36 10.09 -13.95
N GLY A 74 -7.26 9.09 -14.03
CA GLY A 74 -7.80 8.41 -12.86
C GLY A 74 -6.70 7.71 -12.05
N LEU A 75 -5.77 7.03 -12.69
CA LEU A 75 -4.62 6.41 -12.03
C LEU A 75 -3.70 7.45 -11.37
N SER A 76 -3.49 8.61 -11.99
CA SER A 76 -2.68 9.68 -11.41
C SER A 76 -3.31 10.22 -10.12
N VAL A 77 -4.63 10.43 -10.10
CA VAL A 77 -5.38 10.82 -8.89
C VAL A 77 -5.34 9.72 -7.84
N ALA A 78 -5.48 8.46 -8.24
CA ALA A 78 -5.41 7.32 -7.33
C ALA A 78 -4.03 7.20 -6.66
N HIS A 79 -2.95 7.42 -7.41
CA HIS A 79 -1.59 7.42 -6.84
C HIS A 79 -1.37 8.59 -5.87
N LEU A 80 -1.89 9.78 -6.17
CA LEU A 80 -1.84 10.92 -5.24
C LEU A 80 -2.61 10.60 -3.95
N ALA A 81 -3.82 10.07 -4.07
CA ALA A 81 -4.64 9.65 -2.93
C ALA A 81 -3.95 8.57 -2.10
N LEU A 82 -3.28 7.61 -2.75
CA LEU A 82 -2.48 6.59 -2.08
C LEU A 82 -1.31 7.22 -1.30
N GLY A 83 -0.65 8.24 -1.86
CA GLY A 83 0.39 9.00 -1.16
C GLY A 83 -0.13 9.65 0.13
N PHE A 84 -1.28 10.30 0.09
CA PHE A 84 -1.93 10.87 1.28
C PHE A 84 -2.34 9.79 2.28
N LEU A 85 -2.84 8.65 1.82
CA LEU A 85 -3.16 7.51 2.69
C LEU A 85 -1.90 7.00 3.42
N VAL A 86 -0.79 6.80 2.71
CA VAL A 86 0.48 6.40 3.33
C VAL A 86 0.93 7.43 4.37
N MET A 87 0.83 8.72 4.06
CA MET A 87 1.15 9.78 5.01
C MET A 87 0.27 9.70 6.26
N ALA A 88 -1.04 9.52 6.10
CA ALA A 88 -1.97 9.37 7.21
C ALA A 88 -1.66 8.13 8.07
N LEU A 89 -1.37 6.98 7.45
CA LEU A 89 -1.02 5.76 8.15
C LEU A 89 0.30 5.91 8.93
N VAL A 90 1.32 6.51 8.31
CA VAL A 90 2.62 6.71 8.98
C VAL A 90 2.49 7.68 10.15
N THR A 91 1.70 8.74 10.03
CA THR A 91 1.50 9.70 11.12
C THR A 91 0.64 9.15 12.26
N SER A 92 -0.41 8.37 11.94
CA SER A 92 -1.31 7.80 12.96
C SER A 92 -0.71 6.59 13.68
N LEU A 93 0.01 5.74 12.97
CA LEU A 93 0.59 4.49 13.49
C LEU A 93 2.08 4.63 13.87
N GLY A 94 2.65 5.82 13.74
CA GLY A 94 4.07 6.08 13.96
C GLY A 94 4.54 5.94 15.41
N GLY A 95 3.63 6.07 16.39
CA GLY A 95 3.97 6.03 17.81
C GLY A 95 4.60 4.71 18.27
N PRO A 96 3.95 3.55 18.08
CA PRO A 96 4.45 2.27 18.58
C PRO A 96 5.70 1.77 17.86
N THR A 97 5.77 1.89 16.53
CA THR A 97 6.80 1.21 15.74
C THR A 97 7.47 2.06 14.66
N GLY A 98 6.88 3.23 14.30
CA GLY A 98 7.25 3.91 13.06
C GLY A 98 7.00 2.99 11.87
N PRO A 99 5.73 2.67 11.56
CA PRO A 99 5.35 1.50 10.76
C PRO A 99 6.04 1.49 9.40
N ALA A 100 6.65 0.36 9.07
CA ALA A 100 7.31 0.16 7.79
C ALA A 100 6.28 -0.08 6.68
N LEU A 101 5.24 -0.85 6.95
CA LEU A 101 4.17 -1.25 6.03
C LEU A 101 4.68 -1.94 4.74
N ASN A 102 5.98 -2.15 4.65
CA ASN A 102 6.66 -2.66 3.47
C ASN A 102 8.00 -3.29 3.87
N PRO A 103 8.24 -4.58 3.55
CA PRO A 103 9.49 -5.25 3.85
C PRO A 103 10.74 -4.52 3.35
N ALA A 104 10.71 -3.99 2.14
CA ALA A 104 11.86 -3.30 1.56
C ALA A 104 12.18 -1.98 2.28
N ARG A 105 11.14 -1.27 2.75
CA ARG A 105 11.27 -0.02 3.50
C ARG A 105 11.90 -0.23 4.89
N ASP A 106 11.78 -1.41 5.46
CA ASP A 106 12.47 -1.78 6.69
C ASP A 106 13.87 -2.36 6.41
N LEU A 107 13.95 -3.37 5.55
CA LEU A 107 15.19 -4.12 5.32
C LEU A 107 16.28 -3.27 4.66
N GLY A 108 15.94 -2.39 3.73
CA GLY A 108 16.91 -1.52 3.06
C GLY A 108 17.69 -0.63 4.03
N PRO A 109 17.01 0.25 4.78
CA PRO A 109 17.66 1.10 5.79
C PRO A 109 18.32 0.29 6.90
N ARG A 110 17.75 -0.83 7.32
CA ARG A 110 18.31 -1.71 8.36
C ARG A 110 19.64 -2.33 7.92
N LEU A 111 19.71 -2.81 6.68
CA LEU A 111 20.96 -3.31 6.08
C LEU A 111 22.01 -2.19 6.02
N LEU A 112 21.61 -1.03 5.49
CA LEU A 112 22.53 0.11 5.41
C LEU A 112 23.05 0.51 6.79
N HIS A 113 22.16 0.61 7.80
CA HIS A 113 22.54 0.89 9.16
C HIS A 113 23.48 -0.19 9.74
N ALA A 114 23.27 -1.46 9.40
CA ALA A 114 24.14 -2.54 9.87
C ALA A 114 25.57 -2.44 9.28
N PHE A 115 25.66 -2.10 7.99
CA PHE A 115 26.96 -2.00 7.28
C PHE A 115 27.73 -0.71 7.56
N LEU A 116 27.04 0.41 7.78
CA LEU A 116 27.71 1.69 8.03
C LEU A 116 28.50 1.65 9.36
N PRO A 117 29.76 2.08 9.35
CA PRO A 117 30.60 2.09 10.55
C PRO A 117 30.22 3.21 11.51
N LYS A 118 30.67 3.09 12.75
CA LYS A 118 30.46 4.11 13.79
C LYS A 118 31.08 5.47 13.43
N SER A 119 32.13 5.47 12.60
CA SER A 119 32.74 6.71 12.07
C SER A 119 31.78 7.55 11.21
N VAL A 120 30.78 6.91 10.59
CA VAL A 120 29.75 7.58 9.76
C VAL A 120 28.51 7.90 10.60
N LEU A 121 28.04 6.96 11.42
CA LEU A 121 26.80 7.09 12.19
C LEU A 121 26.99 7.75 13.55
N GLY A 122 28.25 7.88 14.03
CA GLY A 122 28.54 8.48 15.33
C GLY A 122 27.85 7.78 16.47
N GLU A 123 27.29 8.55 17.38
CA GLU A 123 26.52 8.06 18.53
C GLU A 123 25.21 7.34 18.14
N HIS A 124 24.74 7.53 16.90
CA HIS A 124 23.54 6.88 16.39
C HIS A 124 23.76 5.43 15.94
N LYS A 125 25.00 4.92 15.95
CA LYS A 125 25.32 3.53 15.69
C LYS A 125 24.92 2.65 16.86
N GLY A 126 23.64 2.38 16.97
CA GLY A 126 23.06 1.43 17.91
C GLY A 126 22.89 0.03 17.34
N ASP A 127 22.04 -0.77 17.98
CA ASP A 127 21.63 -2.09 17.49
C ASP A 127 20.66 -1.94 16.31
N SER A 128 20.95 -2.64 15.20
CA SER A 128 20.07 -2.69 14.02
C SER A 128 18.79 -3.51 14.25
N LYS A 129 18.57 -4.02 15.45
CA LYS A 129 17.37 -4.74 15.92
C LYS A 129 16.93 -5.86 14.98
N TRP A 130 17.85 -6.69 14.52
CA TRP A 130 17.57 -7.83 13.65
C TRP A 130 16.56 -8.82 14.23
N TRP A 131 16.49 -8.93 15.55
CA TRP A 131 15.49 -9.73 16.23
C TRP A 131 14.04 -9.31 15.94
N TYR A 132 13.83 -8.06 15.50
CA TYR A 132 12.52 -7.49 15.17
C TYR A 132 12.24 -7.50 13.66
N SER A 133 13.27 -7.64 12.81
CA SER A 133 13.18 -7.44 11.35
C SER A 133 12.14 -8.32 10.64
N TRP A 134 11.80 -9.48 11.20
CA TRP A 134 10.81 -10.38 10.67
C TRP A 134 9.38 -9.82 10.75
N VAL A 135 9.08 -8.95 11.72
CA VAL A 135 7.76 -8.33 11.93
C VAL A 135 7.35 -7.51 10.71
N PRO A 136 8.11 -6.49 10.26
CA PRO A 136 7.79 -5.70 9.09
C PRO A 136 7.93 -6.46 7.76
N VAL A 137 8.35 -7.71 7.78
CA VAL A 137 8.34 -8.60 6.62
C VAL A 137 7.07 -9.46 6.61
N VAL A 138 6.81 -10.17 7.69
CA VAL A 138 5.70 -11.14 7.74
C VAL A 138 4.35 -10.45 7.83
N ALA A 139 4.20 -9.45 8.70
CA ALA A 139 2.92 -8.79 8.92
C ALA A 139 2.35 -8.13 7.65
N PRO A 140 3.12 -7.36 6.85
CA PRO A 140 2.61 -6.78 5.60
C PRO A 140 2.23 -7.82 4.55
N ILE A 141 2.98 -8.93 4.44
CA ILE A 141 2.66 -10.01 3.49
C ILE A 141 1.33 -10.66 3.85
N VAL A 142 1.14 -11.02 5.11
CA VAL A 142 -0.11 -11.65 5.59
C VAL A 142 -1.27 -10.65 5.45
N ALA A 143 -1.06 -9.39 5.79
CA ALA A 143 -2.04 -8.32 5.64
C ALA A 143 -2.46 -8.11 4.19
N ALA A 144 -1.51 -8.15 3.24
CA ALA A 144 -1.80 -8.02 1.81
C ALA A 144 -2.70 -9.16 1.31
N ILE A 145 -2.39 -10.40 1.71
CA ILE A 145 -3.20 -11.58 1.35
C ILE A 145 -4.62 -11.43 1.91
N ALA A 146 -4.74 -11.04 3.19
CA ALA A 146 -6.03 -10.82 3.83
C ALA A 146 -6.82 -9.68 3.15
N ALA A 147 -6.16 -8.57 2.83
CA ALA A 147 -6.78 -7.42 2.15
C ALA A 147 -7.32 -7.81 0.77
N VAL A 148 -6.54 -8.58 -0.02
CA VAL A 148 -6.98 -9.08 -1.33
C VAL A 148 -8.18 -10.02 -1.18
N ALA A 149 -8.14 -10.94 -0.21
CA ALA A 149 -9.24 -11.87 0.03
C ALA A 149 -10.54 -11.14 0.41
N VAL A 150 -10.47 -10.20 1.34
CA VAL A 150 -11.63 -9.39 1.76
C VAL A 150 -12.12 -8.51 0.62
N PHE A 151 -11.23 -7.90 -0.13
CA PHE A 151 -11.60 -7.06 -1.27
C PHE A 151 -12.33 -7.88 -2.34
N LYS A 152 -11.83 -9.08 -2.67
CA LYS A 152 -12.50 -9.98 -3.61
C LYS A 152 -13.88 -10.41 -3.13
N PHE A 153 -14.01 -10.72 -1.86
CA PHE A 153 -15.29 -11.12 -1.28
C PHE A 153 -16.35 -10.00 -1.34
N LEU A 154 -15.92 -8.75 -1.16
CA LEU A 154 -16.85 -7.60 -1.12
C LEU A 154 -17.20 -7.03 -2.49
N TYR A 155 -16.27 -7.10 -3.46
CA TYR A 155 -16.37 -6.33 -4.72
C TYR A 155 -16.20 -7.16 -6.00
N LEU A 156 -16.06 -8.46 -5.91
CA LEU A 156 -15.93 -9.37 -7.05
C LEU A 156 -16.83 -10.59 -6.89
#